data_13cb97ccc037c2e77488c615666e8457
#
_entry.id   13cb97ccc037c2e77488c615666e8457
#
_cell.length_a   1.000
_cell.length_b   1.000
_cell.length_c   1.000
_cell.angle_alpha   90.00
_cell.angle_beta   90.00
_cell.angle_gamma   90.00
#
_symmetry.space_group_name_H-M   'P 1'
#
loop_
_entity.id
_entity.type
_entity.pdbx_description
1 polymer ?
#
loop_
_entity_poly.entity_id
_entity_poly.type
_entity_poly.pdbx_seq_one_letter_code
_entity_poly.pdbx_strand_id
1 'polypeptide(L)'
;MTKKTELIDASTVISEMAMTGLFYRAFAQPLKLLGQTEASLSSYAVFWCVAYNDEATQIEVARKTGLSAKTVSRVISQLGENRGGRGWIRQITDQTDRRVRRLSLSRKGKAVHTRLMKDLDKYSKELQTD
;
A
#
# COMPACT_ATOMS: atom_id res chain seq x y z
N MET A 1 24.67 -0.82 -18.18
CA MET A 1 25.75 -0.46 -17.43
C MET A 1 25.45 -0.37 -15.96
N THR A 2 26.44 -0.31 -15.20
CA THR A 2 26.32 -0.42 -13.76
C THR A 2 26.17 0.91 -13.05
N LYS A 3 25.85 1.93 -13.77
CA LYS A 3 25.79 3.25 -13.17
C LYS A 3 24.88 3.35 -11.98
N LYS A 4 23.73 2.72 -12.07
CA LYS A 4 22.80 2.83 -10.96
C LYS A 4 23.34 2.19 -9.70
N THR A 5 24.20 1.18 -9.84
CA THR A 5 24.78 0.58 -8.64
C THR A 5 25.76 1.51 -7.97
N GLU A 6 26.28 2.47 -8.71
CA GLU A 6 27.21 3.44 -8.13
C GLU A 6 26.49 4.44 -7.24
N LEU A 7 25.16 4.58 -7.42
CA LEU A 7 24.38 5.50 -6.63
C LEU A 7 23.86 4.88 -5.34
N ILE A 8 24.08 3.59 -5.18
CA ILE A 8 23.57 2.86 -4.03
C ILE A 8 24.75 2.25 -3.28
N ASP A 9 24.79 2.50 -1.98
CA ASP A 9 25.79 1.90 -1.12
C ASP A 9 25.69 0.38 -1.25
N ALA A 10 26.83 -0.28 -1.33
CA ALA A 10 26.87 -1.72 -1.46
C ALA A 10 26.09 -2.44 -0.37
N SER A 11 26.06 -1.85 0.83
CA SER A 11 25.35 -2.45 1.96
C SER A 11 23.83 -2.38 1.79
N THR A 12 23.35 -1.56 0.87
CA THR A 12 21.91 -1.40 0.66
C THR A 12 21.44 -2.04 -0.64
N VAL A 13 22.33 -2.61 -1.43
CA VAL A 13 21.94 -3.26 -2.67
C VAL A 13 21.18 -4.54 -2.35
N ILE A 14 20.00 -4.68 -2.93
CA ILE A 14 19.18 -5.87 -2.78
C ILE A 14 19.24 -6.63 -4.11
N SER A 15 19.56 -7.91 -4.07
CA SER A 15 19.61 -8.73 -5.28
C SER A 15 18.22 -8.83 -5.89
N GLU A 16 18.17 -9.17 -7.18
CA GLU A 16 16.91 -9.36 -7.86
C GLU A 16 16.07 -10.43 -7.17
N MET A 17 16.71 -11.48 -6.71
CA MET A 17 16.00 -12.58 -6.05
C MET A 17 15.39 -12.12 -4.74
N ALA A 18 16.15 -11.36 -3.96
CA ALA A 18 15.64 -10.84 -2.69
C ALA A 18 14.47 -9.89 -2.94
N MET A 19 14.60 -9.02 -3.93
CA MET A 19 13.53 -8.10 -4.26
C MET A 19 12.29 -8.84 -4.75
N THR A 20 12.48 -9.87 -5.57
CA THR A 20 11.38 -10.71 -6.02
C THR A 20 10.66 -11.33 -4.83
N GLY A 21 11.42 -11.79 -3.84
CA GLY A 21 10.85 -12.36 -2.63
C GLY A 21 10.06 -11.36 -1.82
N LEU A 22 10.54 -10.12 -1.73
CA LEU A 22 9.80 -9.08 -1.03
C LEU A 22 8.48 -8.76 -1.72
N PHE A 23 8.50 -8.63 -3.04
CA PHE A 23 7.26 -8.35 -3.78
C PHE A 23 6.27 -9.50 -3.67
N TYR A 24 6.76 -10.73 -3.81
CA TYR A 24 5.89 -11.88 -3.65
C TYR A 24 5.21 -11.85 -2.27
N ARG A 25 5.96 -11.57 -1.21
CA ARG A 25 5.37 -11.52 0.13
C ARG A 25 4.45 -10.34 0.32
N ALA A 26 4.74 -9.22 -0.31
CA ALA A 26 3.87 -8.04 -0.20
C ALA A 26 2.47 -8.33 -0.74
N PHE A 27 2.37 -9.23 -1.70
CA PHE A 27 1.07 -9.61 -2.23
C PHE A 27 0.49 -10.85 -1.57
N ALA A 28 1.33 -11.80 -1.17
CA ALA A 28 0.86 -13.05 -0.59
C ALA A 28 0.50 -12.95 0.90
N GLN A 29 1.24 -12.15 1.67
CA GLN A 29 1.00 -12.08 3.10
C GLN A 29 -0.38 -11.56 3.48
N PRO A 30 -0.93 -10.55 2.80
CA PRO A 30 -2.29 -10.15 3.12
C PRO A 30 -3.29 -11.29 2.96
N LEU A 31 -3.08 -12.17 2.00
CA LEU A 31 -3.96 -13.33 1.83
C LEU A 31 -3.89 -14.25 3.04
N LYS A 32 -2.68 -14.50 3.53
CA LYS A 32 -2.50 -15.41 4.67
C LYS A 32 -2.90 -14.78 5.99
N LEU A 33 -2.42 -13.56 6.24
CA LEU A 33 -2.56 -12.94 7.55
C LEU A 33 -3.94 -12.35 7.75
N LEU A 34 -4.57 -11.88 6.69
CA LEU A 34 -5.81 -11.15 6.79
C LEU A 34 -7.00 -11.89 6.18
N GLY A 35 -6.75 -13.05 5.57
CA GLY A 35 -7.82 -13.80 4.93
C GLY A 35 -8.45 -13.09 3.76
N GLN A 36 -7.69 -12.24 3.07
CA GLN A 36 -8.20 -11.40 2.00
C GLN A 36 -8.10 -12.08 0.65
N THR A 37 -8.80 -13.19 0.50
CA THR A 37 -8.66 -14.00 -0.70
C THR A 37 -9.35 -13.40 -1.93
N GLU A 38 -10.23 -12.44 -1.72
CA GLU A 38 -10.97 -11.83 -2.83
C GLU A 38 -10.50 -10.41 -3.15
N ALA A 39 -9.47 -9.95 -2.46
CA ALA A 39 -8.96 -8.63 -2.74
C ALA A 39 -8.27 -8.61 -4.09
N SER A 40 -8.47 -7.52 -4.83
CA SER A 40 -7.90 -7.37 -6.15
C SER A 40 -6.56 -6.65 -6.08
N LEU A 41 -5.80 -6.74 -7.18
CA LEU A 41 -4.57 -5.99 -7.31
C LEU A 41 -4.84 -4.49 -7.14
N SER A 42 -5.94 -4.01 -7.71
CA SER A 42 -6.32 -2.60 -7.59
C SER A 42 -6.52 -2.20 -6.13
N SER A 43 -7.13 -3.05 -5.34
CA SER A 43 -7.35 -2.77 -3.92
C SER A 43 -6.03 -2.59 -3.18
N TYR A 44 -5.08 -3.47 -3.43
CA TYR A 44 -3.78 -3.36 -2.78
C TYR A 44 -3.00 -2.16 -3.28
N ALA A 45 -3.09 -1.86 -4.58
CA ALA A 45 -2.43 -0.68 -5.12
C ALA A 45 -2.93 0.60 -4.45
N VAL A 46 -4.24 0.70 -4.25
CA VAL A 46 -4.81 1.85 -3.57
C VAL A 46 -4.40 1.87 -2.10
N PHE A 47 -4.46 0.73 -1.43
CA PHE A 47 -4.07 0.65 -0.02
C PHE A 47 -2.62 1.13 0.18
N TRP A 48 -1.69 0.58 -0.59
CA TRP A 48 -0.29 0.98 -0.47
C TRP A 48 -0.07 2.43 -0.84
N CYS A 49 -0.79 2.91 -1.84
CA CYS A 49 -0.68 4.30 -2.27
C CYS A 49 -1.13 5.26 -1.18
N VAL A 50 -2.25 4.95 -0.52
CA VAL A 50 -2.75 5.78 0.57
C VAL A 50 -1.82 5.70 1.77
N ALA A 51 -1.28 4.52 2.05
CA ALA A 51 -0.34 4.37 3.16
C ALA A 51 0.92 5.20 2.95
N TYR A 52 1.37 5.29 1.70
CA TYR A 52 2.59 6.03 1.37
C TYR A 52 2.34 7.53 1.22
N ASN A 53 1.16 7.93 0.77
CA ASN A 53 0.82 9.31 0.48
C ASN A 53 -0.34 9.73 1.37
N ASP A 54 -0.04 10.00 2.64
CA ASP A 54 -1.08 10.41 3.58
C ASP A 54 -1.79 11.66 3.09
N GLU A 55 -3.10 11.67 3.23
CA GLU A 55 -3.97 12.79 2.84
C GLU A 55 -4.00 13.08 1.33
N ALA A 56 -3.61 12.11 0.51
CA ALA A 56 -3.76 12.25 -0.93
C ALA A 56 -5.25 12.30 -1.31
N THR A 57 -5.54 13.07 -2.35
CA THR A 57 -6.92 13.11 -2.87
C THR A 57 -7.18 11.89 -3.74
N GLN A 58 -8.46 11.62 -4.03
CA GLN A 58 -8.80 10.51 -4.92
C GLN A 58 -8.18 10.70 -6.31
N ILE A 59 -8.13 11.94 -6.78
CA ILE A 59 -7.53 12.22 -8.09
C ILE A 59 -6.05 11.90 -8.08
N GLU A 60 -5.36 12.26 -6.98
CA GLU A 60 -3.95 11.95 -6.85
C GLU A 60 -3.71 10.45 -6.80
N VAL A 61 -4.55 9.72 -6.08
CA VAL A 61 -4.41 8.27 -6.01
C VAL A 61 -4.62 7.65 -7.40
N ALA A 62 -5.62 8.13 -8.14
CA ALA A 62 -5.85 7.63 -9.50
C ALA A 62 -4.62 7.86 -10.37
N ARG A 63 -4.05 9.07 -10.30
CA ARG A 63 -2.88 9.40 -11.11
C ARG A 63 -1.67 8.54 -10.73
N LYS A 64 -1.44 8.38 -9.44
CA LYS A 64 -0.27 7.65 -8.95
C LYS A 64 -0.36 6.15 -9.20
N THR A 65 -1.56 5.61 -9.18
CA THR A 65 -1.74 4.16 -9.39
C THR A 65 -1.98 3.79 -10.84
N GLY A 66 -2.35 4.75 -11.67
CA GLY A 66 -2.73 4.48 -13.05
C GLY A 66 -4.15 3.97 -13.19
N LEU A 67 -4.92 3.94 -12.11
CA LEU A 67 -6.30 3.48 -12.15
C LEU A 67 -7.22 4.61 -12.58
N SER A 68 -8.38 4.24 -13.14
CA SER A 68 -9.38 5.24 -13.47
C SER A 68 -10.00 5.79 -12.19
N ALA A 69 -10.55 6.99 -12.27
CA ALA A 69 -11.25 7.59 -11.13
C ALA A 69 -12.40 6.71 -10.65
N LYS A 70 -13.07 6.07 -11.59
CA LYS A 70 -14.20 5.18 -11.26
C LYS A 70 -13.71 3.96 -10.46
N THR A 71 -12.60 3.37 -10.87
CA THR A 71 -12.03 2.24 -10.15
C THR A 71 -11.58 2.64 -8.75
N VAL A 72 -10.90 3.80 -8.63
CA VAL A 72 -10.48 4.28 -7.32
C VAL A 72 -11.68 4.48 -6.41
N SER A 73 -12.73 5.12 -6.92
CA SER A 73 -13.94 5.35 -6.12
C SER A 73 -14.54 4.03 -5.63
N ARG A 74 -14.60 3.02 -6.51
CA ARG A 74 -15.12 1.72 -6.12
C ARG A 74 -14.26 1.06 -5.05
N VAL A 75 -12.94 1.12 -5.21
CA VAL A 75 -12.03 0.53 -4.23
C VAL A 75 -12.14 1.24 -2.89
N ILE A 76 -12.26 2.58 -2.91
CA ILE A 76 -12.42 3.34 -1.67
C ILE A 76 -13.69 2.89 -0.94
N SER A 77 -14.76 2.60 -1.68
CA SER A 77 -15.96 2.06 -1.04
C SER A 77 -15.71 0.71 -0.39
N GLN A 78 -14.91 -0.14 -1.03
CA GLN A 78 -14.61 -1.46 -0.50
C GLN A 78 -13.68 -1.41 0.72
N LEU A 79 -12.75 -0.47 0.72
CA LEU A 79 -11.76 -0.36 1.79
C LEU A 79 -12.16 0.66 2.86
N GLY A 80 -13.21 1.42 2.61
CA GLY A 80 -13.65 2.47 3.53
C GLY A 80 -14.45 1.94 4.70
N GLU A 81 -14.92 2.86 5.51
CA GLU A 81 -15.62 2.55 6.75
C GLU A 81 -17.13 2.37 6.58
N ASN A 82 -17.65 2.65 5.39
CA ASN A 82 -19.08 2.60 5.16
C ASN A 82 -19.55 1.27 4.62
N ARG A 83 -20.75 0.89 4.98
CA ARG A 83 -21.54 -0.18 4.37
C ARG A 83 -20.77 -1.47 4.09
N GLY A 84 -20.24 -2.06 5.13
CA GLY A 84 -19.59 -3.34 4.96
C GLY A 84 -18.21 -3.27 4.36
N GLY A 85 -17.65 -2.08 4.19
CA GLY A 85 -16.28 -1.93 3.80
C GLY A 85 -15.36 -2.45 4.90
N ARG A 86 -14.09 -2.60 4.55
CA ARG A 86 -13.13 -3.17 5.49
C ARG A 86 -12.74 -2.20 6.59
N GLY A 87 -13.01 -0.90 6.41
CA GLY A 87 -12.70 0.11 7.42
C GLY A 87 -11.23 0.48 7.49
N TRP A 88 -10.48 0.23 6.43
CA TRP A 88 -9.04 0.50 6.42
C TRP A 88 -8.70 1.92 5.98
N ILE A 89 -9.57 2.56 5.23
CA ILE A 89 -9.33 3.89 4.68
C ILE A 89 -10.44 4.80 5.14
N ARG A 90 -10.06 5.99 5.62
CA ARG A 90 -11.01 7.01 6.00
C ARG A 90 -10.89 8.18 5.04
N GLN A 91 -12.01 8.85 4.82
CA GLN A 91 -12.07 10.04 4.00
C GLN A 91 -12.17 11.26 4.89
N ILE A 92 -11.35 12.25 4.61
CA ILE A 92 -11.31 13.49 5.36
C ILE A 92 -11.68 14.61 4.41
N THR A 93 -12.69 15.41 4.78
CA THR A 93 -13.06 16.55 3.97
C THR A 93 -11.98 17.62 4.08
N ASP A 94 -11.55 18.15 2.93
CA ASP A 94 -10.57 19.22 2.93
C ASP A 94 -11.17 20.47 3.57
N GLN A 95 -10.36 21.16 4.38
CA GLN A 95 -10.89 22.30 5.15
C GLN A 95 -11.09 23.52 4.27
N THR A 96 -10.34 23.65 3.20
CA THR A 96 -10.44 24.80 2.33
C THR A 96 -11.39 24.59 1.16
N ASP A 97 -11.60 23.34 0.75
CA ASP A 97 -12.54 23.04 -0.33
C ASP A 97 -13.29 21.76 0.03
N ARG A 98 -14.54 21.91 0.43
CA ARG A 98 -15.36 20.81 0.90
C ARG A 98 -15.68 19.78 -0.18
N ARG A 99 -15.46 20.12 -1.44
CA ARG A 99 -15.66 19.17 -2.53
C ARG A 99 -14.51 18.18 -2.65
N VAL A 100 -13.39 18.49 -2.03
CA VAL A 100 -12.22 17.65 -2.09
C VAL A 100 -12.20 16.72 -0.89
N ARG A 101 -11.99 15.43 -1.15
CA ARG A 101 -11.84 14.44 -0.11
C ARG A 101 -10.41 13.94 -0.11
N ARG A 102 -9.83 13.86 1.08
CA ARG A 102 -8.49 13.34 1.26
C ARG A 102 -8.58 11.98 1.91
N LEU A 103 -7.64 11.12 1.58
CA LEU A 103 -7.65 9.73 2.02
C LEU A 103 -6.51 9.49 2.99
N SER A 104 -6.79 8.72 4.02
CA SER A 104 -5.82 8.37 5.03
C SER A 104 -6.15 6.98 5.54
N LEU A 105 -5.16 6.27 6.06
CA LEU A 105 -5.45 5.01 6.73
C LEU A 105 -6.18 5.31 8.02
N SER A 106 -7.22 4.54 8.28
CA SER A 106 -7.90 4.58 9.57
C SER A 106 -6.99 3.93 10.62
N ARG A 107 -7.43 3.96 11.88
CA ARG A 107 -6.71 3.23 12.93
C ARG A 107 -6.57 1.75 12.55
N LYS A 108 -7.66 1.15 12.06
CA LYS A 108 -7.65 -0.24 11.64
C LYS A 108 -6.71 -0.46 10.46
N GLY A 109 -6.73 0.45 9.49
CA GLY A 109 -5.82 0.36 8.35
C GLY A 109 -4.37 0.49 8.75
N LYS A 110 -4.07 1.35 9.72
CA LYS A 110 -2.71 1.47 10.23
C LYS A 110 -2.25 0.19 10.92
N ALA A 111 -3.15 -0.47 11.64
CA ALA A 111 -2.83 -1.74 12.28
C ALA A 111 -2.52 -2.81 11.24
N VAL A 112 -3.30 -2.86 10.16
CA VAL A 112 -3.06 -3.78 9.06
C VAL A 112 -1.69 -3.50 8.44
N HIS A 113 -1.41 -2.24 8.17
CA HIS A 113 -0.14 -1.83 7.59
C HIS A 113 1.03 -2.24 8.49
N THR A 114 0.89 -2.03 9.79
CA THR A 114 1.94 -2.39 10.74
C THR A 114 2.22 -3.89 10.72
N ARG A 115 1.18 -4.72 10.65
CA ARG A 115 1.36 -6.16 10.59
C ARG A 115 2.11 -6.58 9.34
N LEU A 116 1.73 -6.00 8.21
CA LEU A 116 2.38 -6.32 6.94
C LEU A 116 3.85 -5.88 6.94
N MET A 117 4.11 -4.70 7.49
CA MET A 117 5.47 -4.19 7.56
C MET A 117 6.35 -5.05 8.44
N LYS A 118 5.82 -5.51 9.58
CA LYS A 118 6.59 -6.38 10.48
C LYS A 118 7.00 -7.67 9.78
N ASP A 119 6.08 -8.24 9.00
CA ASP A 119 6.38 -9.47 8.29
C ASP A 119 7.44 -9.25 7.21
N LEU A 120 7.29 -8.17 6.45
CA LEU A 120 8.26 -7.85 5.40
C LEU A 120 9.63 -7.52 5.98
N ASP A 121 9.65 -6.80 7.10
CA ASP A 121 10.88 -6.45 7.77
C ASP A 121 11.61 -7.69 8.26
N LYS A 122 10.87 -8.62 8.84
CA LYS A 122 11.45 -9.87 9.30
C LYS A 122 12.09 -10.64 8.16
N TYR A 123 11.40 -10.74 7.04
CA TYR A 123 11.92 -11.42 5.87
C TYR A 123 13.18 -10.72 5.34
N SER A 124 13.13 -9.40 5.27
CA SER A 124 14.27 -8.62 4.80
C SER A 124 15.52 -8.86 5.67
N LYS A 125 15.33 -8.93 6.98
CA LYS A 125 16.44 -9.21 7.89
C LYS A 125 16.99 -10.60 7.72
N GLU A 126 16.13 -11.59 7.48
CA GLU A 126 16.57 -12.94 7.22
C GLU A 126 17.45 -13.01 5.99
N LEU A 127 17.11 -12.24 4.95
CA LEU A 127 17.92 -12.20 3.75
C LEU A 127 19.28 -11.58 3.99
N GLN A 128 19.35 -10.63 4.90
CA GLN A 128 20.61 -9.94 5.18
C GLN A 128 21.58 -10.75 6.01
N THR A 129 21.11 -11.77 6.70
CA THR A 129 21.98 -12.58 7.55
C THR A 129 22.71 -13.66 6.77
N ASP A 130 22.32 -13.89 5.56
CA ASP A 130 23.01 -14.87 4.70
C ASP A 130 24.14 -14.20 3.94
#